data_d5480c492e1dc1008afa71c15d1317b6
#
_entry.id   d5480c492e1dc1008afa71c15d1317b6
#
_cell.length_a   1.000
_cell.length_b   1.000
_cell.length_c   1.000
_cell.angle_alpha   90.00
_cell.angle_beta   90.00
_cell.angle_gamma   90.00
#
_symmetry.space_group_name_H-M   'P 1'
#
loop_
_entity.id
_entity.type
_entity.pdbx_description
1 polymer ?
#
loop_
_entity_poly.entity_id
_entity_poly.type
_entity_poly.pdbx_seq_one_letter_code
_entity_poly.pdbx_strand_id
1 'polypeptide(L)'
;MLKSSLHLSICAGILMMAAVSCKKSTAQSPTPPDTSGTGLIDPASLKGTLVFQSGFEPSCQIIPNGTNGTDRIIGKDATLASNNDWDALETSVLSSRPYFNYNGGDSVKRAARLATDPTNASNRVLHYRLSDHWPDGGNGSVKARVQYEFYNIKTGYKEYYQSVRMFLPSSFDLLKKYPSSINWLTIVEIWNNITWSQTVPNRYRLTLGIGKLVPSESDLCFIVEGQDCLLNPDGSQKYTTLWSQQAPQVKLPVGKWFTMEYYFKEGNRQQGRFYMTIQPEGGQRQLVFDITNFTHNSADPAPDGVTHFNPMKLYTSKELVDYMKAQGQSLNIYWDDLRIWKK
;
A
#
# COMPACT_ATOMS: atom_id res chain seq x y z
N MET A 1 -8.69 -11.15 -80.56
CA MET A 1 -8.15 -9.83 -80.93
C MET A 1 -9.13 -8.78 -80.47
N LEU A 2 -8.86 -8.09 -79.40
CA LEU A 2 -9.36 -6.75 -79.08
C LEU A 2 -8.59 -6.23 -77.89
N LYS A 3 -7.79 -5.22 -78.14
CA LYS A 3 -7.06 -4.46 -77.11
C LYS A 3 -8.01 -3.42 -76.51
N SER A 4 -8.17 -3.37 -75.23
CA SER A 4 -8.83 -2.27 -74.55
C SER A 4 -7.82 -1.61 -73.63
N SER A 5 -7.52 -0.37 -73.91
CA SER A 5 -6.66 0.52 -73.19
C SER A 5 -7.36 1.08 -71.96
N LEU A 6 -6.72 0.95 -70.80
CA LEU A 6 -7.18 1.51 -69.53
C LEU A 6 -6.53 2.86 -69.33
N HIS A 7 -7.32 3.92 -69.27
CA HIS A 7 -6.86 5.28 -68.87
C HIS A 7 -6.74 5.36 -67.34
N LEU A 8 -5.57 5.72 -66.88
CA LEU A 8 -5.26 5.96 -65.47
C LEU A 8 -5.41 7.46 -65.20
N SER A 9 -6.47 7.84 -64.46
CA SER A 9 -6.64 9.20 -63.97
C SER A 9 -6.01 9.33 -62.62
N ILE A 10 -4.97 10.14 -62.50
CA ILE A 10 -4.32 10.49 -61.26
C ILE A 10 -5.06 11.68 -60.63
N CYS A 11 -5.82 11.45 -59.55
CA CYS A 11 -6.33 12.52 -58.70
C CYS A 11 -5.31 12.80 -57.57
N ALA A 12 -4.67 13.97 -57.70
CA ALA A 12 -3.82 14.49 -56.60
C ALA A 12 -4.71 15.05 -55.49
N GLY A 13 -4.86 14.32 -54.42
CA GLY A 13 -5.50 14.77 -53.19
C GLY A 13 -4.51 15.48 -52.30
N ILE A 14 -4.70 16.79 -52.12
CA ILE A 14 -3.93 17.60 -51.15
C ILE A 14 -4.41 17.23 -49.73
N LEU A 15 -3.57 16.55 -48.96
CA LEU A 15 -3.79 16.21 -47.54
C LEU A 15 -3.39 17.41 -46.68
N MET A 16 -4.35 18.22 -46.26
CA MET A 16 -4.14 19.23 -45.23
C MET A 16 -3.99 18.51 -43.86
N MET A 17 -2.78 18.41 -43.36
CA MET A 17 -2.55 18.02 -41.99
C MET A 17 -2.89 19.19 -41.04
N ALA A 18 -4.04 19.11 -40.41
CA ALA A 18 -4.36 19.94 -39.25
C ALA A 18 -3.54 19.46 -38.04
N ALA A 19 -2.51 20.20 -37.67
CA ALA A 19 -1.78 19.96 -36.44
C ALA A 19 -2.68 20.33 -35.25
N VAL A 20 -3.28 19.31 -34.61
CA VAL A 20 -3.97 19.47 -33.34
C VAL A 20 -2.88 19.56 -32.26
N SER A 21 -2.57 20.79 -31.85
CA SER A 21 -1.73 21.06 -30.68
C SER A 21 -2.49 20.66 -29.43
N CYS A 22 -2.23 19.46 -28.91
CA CYS A 22 -2.63 19.09 -27.55
C CYS A 22 -1.85 19.96 -26.55
N LYS A 23 -2.48 21.01 -26.05
CA LYS A 23 -1.99 21.69 -24.83
C LYS A 23 -2.03 20.70 -23.68
N LYS A 24 -0.86 20.20 -23.31
CA LYS A 24 -0.64 19.50 -22.05
C LYS A 24 -1.05 20.45 -20.93
N SER A 25 -2.18 20.20 -20.28
CA SER A 25 -2.52 20.85 -19.01
C SER A 25 -1.47 20.43 -17.99
N THR A 26 -0.55 21.31 -17.69
CA THR A 26 0.36 21.16 -16.55
C THR A 26 -0.50 21.32 -15.30
N ALA A 27 -0.94 20.20 -14.73
CA ALA A 27 -1.43 20.20 -13.36
C ALA A 27 -0.29 20.77 -12.49
N GLN A 28 -0.52 21.95 -11.91
CA GLN A 28 0.40 22.53 -10.93
C GLN A 28 0.53 21.54 -9.79
N SER A 29 1.74 20.99 -9.59
CA SER A 29 2.07 20.24 -8.39
C SER A 29 1.74 21.11 -7.18
N PRO A 30 0.98 20.63 -6.20
CA PRO A 30 0.73 21.37 -4.98
C PRO A 30 2.08 21.70 -4.33
N THR A 31 2.26 22.95 -3.94
CA THR A 31 3.42 23.42 -3.17
C THR A 31 3.59 22.50 -1.95
N PRO A 32 4.77 21.93 -1.70
CA PRO A 32 4.98 21.13 -0.48
C PRO A 32 4.64 21.98 0.75
N PRO A 33 3.94 21.43 1.74
CA PRO A 33 3.69 22.15 2.97
C PRO A 33 5.02 22.48 3.64
N ASP A 34 5.13 23.70 4.19
CA ASP A 34 6.26 24.14 5.00
C ASP A 34 6.39 23.22 6.23
N THR A 35 7.40 22.36 6.23
CA THR A 35 7.63 21.35 7.27
C THR A 35 8.52 21.83 8.41
N SER A 36 8.63 23.15 8.60
CA SER A 36 9.36 23.70 9.74
C SER A 36 8.61 23.46 11.07
N GLY A 37 8.82 22.29 11.66
CA GLY A 37 8.82 22.04 13.11
C GLY A 37 7.53 22.15 13.93
N THR A 38 6.37 22.55 13.40
CA THR A 38 5.19 22.87 14.22
C THR A 38 3.93 22.03 13.95
N GLY A 39 4.00 21.05 13.07
CA GLY A 39 2.83 20.24 12.66
C GLY A 39 2.65 18.91 13.39
N LEU A 40 3.44 18.60 14.44
CA LEU A 40 3.32 17.35 15.18
C LEU A 40 2.11 17.38 16.13
N ILE A 41 1.14 16.52 15.84
CA ILE A 41 -0.03 16.33 16.70
C ILE A 41 0.31 15.30 17.77
N ASP A 42 -0.12 15.53 19.02
CA ASP A 42 -0.01 14.53 20.07
C ASP A 42 -0.81 13.27 19.68
N PRO A 43 -0.16 12.08 19.59
CA PRO A 43 -0.84 10.85 19.28
C PRO A 43 -2.02 10.53 20.19
N ALA A 44 -1.97 10.92 21.45
CA ALA A 44 -3.04 10.69 22.42
C ALA A 44 -4.36 11.36 21.98
N SER A 45 -4.30 12.51 21.30
CA SER A 45 -5.48 13.21 20.79
C SER A 45 -6.11 12.54 19.56
N LEU A 46 -5.34 11.72 18.84
CA LEU A 46 -5.76 11.00 17.63
C LEU A 46 -6.23 9.57 17.93
N LYS A 47 -5.76 8.98 19.04
CA LYS A 47 -6.12 7.62 19.45
C LYS A 47 -7.53 7.62 20.05
N GLY A 48 -8.26 6.55 19.77
CA GLY A 48 -9.52 6.22 20.42
C GLY A 48 -9.36 4.97 21.30
N THR A 49 -10.30 4.05 21.21
CA THR A 49 -10.26 2.77 21.93
C THR A 49 -9.29 1.80 21.24
N LEU A 50 -8.35 1.22 21.99
CA LEU A 50 -7.48 0.16 21.50
C LEU A 50 -8.32 -1.08 21.18
N VAL A 51 -8.29 -1.51 19.92
CA VAL A 51 -9.06 -2.68 19.46
C VAL A 51 -8.20 -3.90 19.24
N PHE A 52 -6.91 -3.72 18.96
CA PHE A 52 -5.98 -4.82 18.77
C PHE A 52 -4.52 -4.40 18.97
N GLN A 53 -3.69 -5.33 19.47
CA GLN A 53 -2.24 -5.18 19.53
C GLN A 53 -1.53 -6.53 19.51
N SER A 54 -0.33 -6.58 18.90
CA SER A 54 0.56 -7.76 18.94
C SER A 54 2.00 -7.35 18.64
N GLY A 55 2.94 -7.92 19.42
CA GLY A 55 4.38 -7.93 19.15
C GLY A 55 4.84 -9.22 18.45
N PHE A 56 3.90 -10.10 18.00
CA PHE A 56 4.22 -11.38 17.35
C PHE A 56 5.00 -12.38 18.19
N GLU A 57 4.88 -12.31 19.50
CA GLU A 57 5.66 -13.07 20.47
C GLU A 57 5.42 -14.60 20.39
N PRO A 58 6.22 -15.45 21.07
CA PRO A 58 6.30 -16.89 20.87
C PRO A 58 4.98 -17.67 20.92
N SER A 59 3.96 -17.15 21.58
CA SER A 59 2.63 -17.76 21.65
C SER A 59 1.80 -17.61 20.38
N CYS A 60 2.19 -16.72 19.44
CA CYS A 60 1.57 -16.59 18.13
C CYS A 60 2.16 -17.62 17.14
N GLN A 61 1.34 -18.11 16.22
CA GLN A 61 1.75 -19.07 15.19
C GLN A 61 1.15 -18.70 13.84
N ILE A 62 1.90 -18.94 12.76
CA ILE A 62 1.37 -18.88 11.39
C ILE A 62 1.11 -20.30 10.94
N ILE A 63 -0.12 -20.55 10.49
CA ILE A 63 -0.59 -21.86 10.02
C ILE A 63 -1.28 -21.72 8.66
N PRO A 64 -1.34 -22.80 7.85
CA PRO A 64 -2.08 -22.79 6.59
C PRO A 64 -3.55 -22.40 6.78
N ASN A 65 -4.09 -21.59 5.88
CA ASN A 65 -5.50 -21.15 5.91
C ASN A 65 -6.44 -22.06 5.08
N GLY A 66 -5.94 -23.17 4.56
CA GLY A 66 -6.72 -24.11 3.75
C GLY A 66 -6.88 -23.72 2.28
N THR A 67 -6.51 -22.51 1.90
CA THR A 67 -6.47 -22.04 0.51
C THR A 67 -5.02 -21.81 0.09
N ASN A 68 -4.64 -22.32 -1.09
CA ASN A 68 -3.29 -22.14 -1.61
C ASN A 68 -2.92 -20.66 -1.74
N GLY A 69 -1.76 -20.28 -1.25
CA GLY A 69 -1.30 -18.89 -1.24
C GLY A 69 -1.88 -18.05 -0.08
N THR A 70 -2.46 -18.70 0.93
CA THR A 70 -2.93 -18.03 2.12
C THR A 70 -2.54 -18.76 3.40
N ASP A 71 -2.11 -17.99 4.41
CA ASP A 71 -1.87 -18.46 5.76
C ASP A 71 -2.64 -17.57 6.75
N ARG A 72 -2.78 -18.00 7.97
CA ARG A 72 -3.35 -17.20 9.06
C ARG A 72 -2.42 -17.17 10.27
N ILE A 73 -2.47 -16.09 11.01
CA ILE A 73 -1.86 -16.03 12.34
C ILE A 73 -2.92 -16.34 13.38
N ILE A 74 -2.56 -17.13 14.37
CA ILE A 74 -3.42 -17.55 15.47
C ILE A 74 -2.71 -17.37 16.81
N GLY A 75 -3.47 -17.49 17.87
CA GLY A 75 -2.98 -17.46 19.25
C GLY A 75 -2.98 -16.05 19.83
N LYS A 76 -2.50 -15.98 21.06
CA LYS A 76 -2.57 -14.79 21.89
C LYS A 76 -1.17 -14.33 22.21
N ASP A 77 -0.86 -13.06 21.98
CA ASP A 77 0.39 -12.48 22.42
C ASP A 77 0.39 -12.33 23.94
N ALA A 78 1.02 -13.30 24.62
CA ALA A 78 1.00 -13.38 26.08
C ALA A 78 1.84 -12.31 26.79
N THR A 79 2.65 -11.55 26.05
CA THR A 79 3.43 -10.43 26.61
C THR A 79 2.59 -9.18 26.85
N LEU A 80 1.40 -9.13 26.25
CA LEU A 80 0.49 -8.00 26.29
C LEU A 80 -0.74 -8.32 27.17
N ALA A 81 -1.26 -7.32 27.87
CA ALA A 81 -2.31 -7.53 28.87
C ALA A 81 -3.72 -7.80 28.27
N SER A 82 -4.04 -7.19 27.10
CA SER A 82 -5.38 -7.25 26.51
C SER A 82 -5.37 -6.93 25.00
N ASN A 83 -6.49 -7.23 24.32
CA ASN A 83 -6.69 -6.96 22.90
C ASN A 83 -5.57 -7.57 22.02
N ASN A 84 -5.04 -8.71 22.41
CA ASN A 84 -3.82 -9.33 21.92
C ASN A 84 -4.05 -10.73 21.32
N ASP A 85 -5.31 -11.08 21.06
CA ASP A 85 -5.74 -12.39 20.57
C ASP A 85 -6.09 -12.29 19.08
N TRP A 86 -5.31 -12.96 18.24
CA TRP A 86 -5.51 -12.97 16.80
C TRP A 86 -6.81 -13.68 16.39
N ASP A 87 -7.22 -14.69 17.14
CA ASP A 87 -8.47 -15.40 16.86
C ASP A 87 -9.69 -14.54 17.23
N ALA A 88 -9.58 -13.69 18.25
CA ALA A 88 -10.65 -12.78 18.64
C ALA A 88 -10.90 -11.65 17.61
N LEU A 89 -9.94 -11.29 16.78
CA LEU A 89 -10.12 -10.31 15.71
C LEU A 89 -11.24 -10.69 14.74
N GLU A 90 -11.38 -11.99 14.43
CA GLU A 90 -12.43 -12.50 13.54
C GLU A 90 -13.85 -12.19 14.06
N THR A 91 -14.02 -12.15 15.36
CA THR A 91 -15.34 -11.96 15.99
C THR A 91 -15.59 -10.55 16.48
N SER A 92 -14.56 -9.82 16.92
CA SER A 92 -14.69 -8.49 17.52
C SER A 92 -14.70 -7.35 16.49
N VAL A 93 -13.84 -7.42 15.49
CA VAL A 93 -13.60 -6.32 14.54
C VAL A 93 -14.08 -6.68 13.13
N LEU A 94 -13.90 -7.93 12.72
CA LEU A 94 -14.10 -8.39 11.36
C LEU A 94 -15.35 -9.28 11.25
N SER A 95 -15.93 -9.38 10.05
CA SER A 95 -16.99 -10.36 9.73
C SER A 95 -16.41 -11.62 9.10
N SER A 96 -15.12 -11.63 8.80
CA SER A 96 -14.42 -12.79 8.21
C SER A 96 -13.05 -12.93 8.85
N ARG A 97 -12.51 -14.14 8.77
CA ARG A 97 -11.18 -14.43 9.29
C ARG A 97 -10.10 -13.67 8.51
N PRO A 98 -9.24 -12.91 9.16
CA PRO A 98 -8.10 -12.28 8.50
C PRO A 98 -7.05 -13.33 8.13
N TYR A 99 -6.29 -13.08 7.06
CA TYR A 99 -5.27 -14.00 6.57
C TYR A 99 -4.15 -13.28 5.85
N PHE A 100 -3.00 -13.93 5.75
CA PHE A 100 -1.94 -13.52 4.83
C PHE A 100 -2.27 -14.00 3.42
N ASN A 101 -2.05 -13.14 2.45
CA ASN A 101 -2.18 -13.45 1.04
C ASN A 101 -0.83 -13.27 0.35
N TYR A 102 -0.30 -14.35 -0.22
CA TYR A 102 0.92 -14.33 -1.02
C TYR A 102 0.67 -15.02 -2.36
N ASN A 103 0.11 -14.31 -3.29
CA ASN A 103 -0.34 -14.81 -4.59
C ASN A 103 0.52 -15.94 -5.17
N GLY A 104 -0.14 -16.95 -5.73
CA GLY A 104 0.49 -18.07 -6.41
C GLY A 104 0.94 -19.22 -5.51
N GLY A 105 0.77 -19.09 -4.17
CA GLY A 105 0.93 -20.22 -3.23
C GLY A 105 2.33 -20.75 -3.02
N ASP A 106 3.37 -20.10 -3.55
CA ASP A 106 4.75 -20.55 -3.42
C ASP A 106 5.43 -19.82 -2.24
N SER A 107 5.34 -20.42 -1.05
CA SER A 107 5.92 -19.89 0.19
C SER A 107 7.46 -19.86 0.22
N VAL A 108 8.13 -20.52 -0.72
CA VAL A 108 9.58 -20.38 -0.92
C VAL A 108 9.90 -19.05 -1.57
N LYS A 109 9.06 -18.60 -2.47
CA LYS A 109 9.25 -17.38 -3.25
C LYS A 109 8.62 -16.16 -2.59
N ARG A 110 7.47 -16.31 -1.96
CA ARG A 110 6.68 -15.24 -1.31
C ARG A 110 6.13 -15.78 0.00
N ALA A 111 6.43 -15.13 1.12
CA ALA A 111 6.02 -15.65 2.41
C ALA A 111 5.82 -14.55 3.46
N ALA A 112 4.89 -14.82 4.38
CA ALA A 112 4.83 -14.26 5.72
C ALA A 112 5.32 -15.32 6.71
N ARG A 113 6.22 -14.96 7.61
CA ARG A 113 6.78 -15.88 8.62
C ARG A 113 7.01 -15.14 9.93
N LEU A 114 6.90 -15.85 11.03
CA LEU A 114 7.45 -15.37 12.30
C LEU A 114 8.93 -15.71 12.33
N ALA A 115 9.77 -14.71 12.56
CA ALA A 115 11.22 -14.81 12.50
C ALA A 115 11.87 -14.11 13.70
N THR A 116 13.13 -14.40 13.95
CA THR A 116 13.94 -13.63 14.88
C THR A 116 14.15 -12.21 14.35
N ASP A 117 14.08 -11.22 15.23
CA ASP A 117 14.39 -9.84 14.92
C ASP A 117 15.83 -9.71 14.40
N PRO A 118 16.07 -9.05 13.28
CA PRO A 118 17.40 -8.91 12.69
C PRO A 118 18.40 -8.13 13.57
N THR A 119 17.92 -7.41 14.59
CA THR A 119 18.73 -6.59 15.49
C THR A 119 18.74 -7.08 16.94
N ASN A 120 17.83 -8.00 17.31
CA ASN A 120 17.68 -8.52 18.67
C ASN A 120 17.27 -10.01 18.64
N ALA A 121 18.23 -10.90 18.90
CA ALA A 121 18.01 -12.34 18.84
C ALA A 121 16.98 -12.88 19.86
N SER A 122 16.62 -12.12 20.89
CA SER A 122 15.61 -12.51 21.88
C SER A 122 14.20 -12.04 21.52
N ASN A 123 14.04 -11.21 20.47
CA ASN A 123 12.77 -10.70 20.00
C ASN A 123 12.28 -11.48 18.78
N ARG A 124 10.97 -11.57 18.61
CA ARG A 124 10.33 -12.25 17.49
C ARG A 124 9.44 -11.28 16.73
N VAL A 125 9.46 -11.36 15.41
CA VAL A 125 8.84 -10.37 14.53
C VAL A 125 8.13 -11.04 13.35
N LEU A 126 7.22 -10.35 12.70
CA LEU A 126 6.65 -10.77 11.44
C LEU A 126 7.58 -10.37 10.28
N HIS A 127 7.96 -11.32 9.46
CA HIS A 127 8.82 -11.13 8.30
C HIS A 127 8.07 -11.39 7.00
N TYR A 128 8.08 -10.41 6.09
CA TYR A 128 7.62 -10.54 4.71
C TYR A 128 8.79 -10.65 3.76
N ARG A 129 8.70 -11.60 2.84
CA ARG A 129 9.73 -11.86 1.82
C ARG A 129 9.12 -12.00 0.44
N LEU A 130 9.75 -11.32 -0.55
CA LEU A 130 9.52 -11.52 -1.97
C LEU A 130 10.86 -11.81 -2.65
N SER A 131 11.08 -13.03 -3.11
CA SER A 131 12.28 -13.45 -3.87
C SER A 131 11.99 -13.75 -5.32
N ASP A 132 10.71 -13.86 -5.69
CA ASP A 132 10.27 -14.03 -7.07
C ASP A 132 8.86 -13.46 -7.25
N HIS A 133 8.54 -13.06 -8.48
CA HIS A 133 7.20 -12.63 -8.86
C HIS A 133 6.26 -13.81 -9.11
N TRP A 134 4.99 -13.50 -9.23
CA TRP A 134 3.97 -14.44 -9.65
C TRP A 134 3.22 -13.87 -10.86
N PRO A 135 3.18 -14.59 -11.98
CA PRO A 135 2.37 -14.20 -13.11
C PRO A 135 0.88 -14.32 -12.73
N ASP A 136 0.17 -13.22 -12.82
CA ASP A 136 -1.28 -13.23 -12.62
C ASP A 136 -1.93 -13.92 -13.81
N GLY A 137 -2.46 -15.12 -13.58
CA GLY A 137 -2.99 -15.97 -14.63
C GLY A 137 -4.26 -15.45 -15.33
N GLY A 138 -4.77 -14.26 -15.00
CA GLY A 138 -6.03 -13.75 -15.52
C GLY A 138 -5.97 -12.47 -16.34
N ASN A 139 -5.17 -11.50 -15.97
CA ASN A 139 -5.20 -10.14 -16.54
C ASN A 139 -3.85 -9.61 -17.03
N GLY A 140 -2.85 -10.48 -17.18
CA GLY A 140 -1.53 -10.13 -17.73
C GLY A 140 -0.64 -9.29 -16.80
N SER A 141 -1.09 -8.97 -15.61
CA SER A 141 -0.32 -8.21 -14.63
C SER A 141 0.63 -9.12 -13.86
N VAL A 142 1.93 -8.92 -14.02
CA VAL A 142 2.97 -9.68 -13.31
C VAL A 142 3.43 -8.90 -12.10
N LYS A 143 3.26 -9.48 -10.91
CA LYS A 143 3.44 -8.81 -9.62
C LYS A 143 3.97 -9.76 -8.55
N ALA A 144 4.38 -9.21 -7.41
CA ALA A 144 4.69 -9.98 -6.22
C ALA A 144 4.01 -9.34 -5.01
N ARG A 145 3.42 -10.15 -4.14
CA ARG A 145 2.65 -9.69 -3.00
C ARG A 145 2.75 -10.63 -1.82
N VAL A 146 2.94 -10.03 -0.64
CA VAL A 146 2.62 -10.59 0.67
C VAL A 146 1.90 -9.50 1.45
N GLN A 147 0.72 -9.78 1.97
CA GLN A 147 -0.06 -8.81 2.74
C GLN A 147 -0.95 -9.49 3.76
N TYR A 148 -1.23 -8.81 4.87
CA TYR A 148 -2.25 -9.23 5.82
C TYR A 148 -3.57 -8.57 5.44
N GLU A 149 -4.63 -9.37 5.34
CA GLU A 149 -5.94 -8.96 4.81
C GLU A 149 -6.96 -8.85 5.92
N PHE A 150 -7.46 -7.64 6.17
CA PHE A 150 -8.67 -7.39 6.96
C PHE A 150 -9.83 -7.15 5.99
N TYR A 151 -10.67 -8.15 5.78
CA TYR A 151 -11.87 -8.04 4.96
C TYR A 151 -13.12 -7.87 5.79
N ASN A 152 -14.15 -7.26 5.18
CA ASN A 152 -15.48 -7.16 5.75
C ASN A 152 -15.44 -6.65 7.19
N ILE A 153 -14.87 -5.49 7.38
CA ILE A 153 -14.88 -4.81 8.67
C ILE A 153 -16.35 -4.56 9.05
N LYS A 154 -16.79 -5.10 10.18
CA LYS A 154 -18.22 -5.18 10.57
C LYS A 154 -18.95 -3.86 10.66
N THR A 155 -18.27 -2.86 11.16
CA THR A 155 -18.81 -1.51 11.28
C THR A 155 -17.81 -0.59 10.66
N GLY A 156 -18.27 0.26 9.74
CA GLY A 156 -17.43 1.20 9.04
C GLY A 156 -16.49 1.92 9.99
N TYR A 157 -15.22 1.63 9.86
CA TYR A 157 -14.16 2.36 10.54
C TYR A 157 -14.02 3.68 9.82
N LYS A 158 -14.72 4.71 10.29
CA LYS A 158 -14.66 6.06 9.71
C LYS A 158 -13.44 6.83 10.21
N GLU A 159 -12.94 6.44 11.36
CA GLU A 159 -11.80 7.11 11.98
C GLU A 159 -11.00 6.08 12.78
N TYR A 160 -9.70 5.95 12.48
CA TYR A 160 -8.83 5.04 13.20
C TYR A 160 -7.38 5.53 13.22
N TYR A 161 -6.63 4.98 14.16
CA TYR A 161 -5.21 5.21 14.33
C TYR A 161 -4.48 3.87 14.35
N GLN A 162 -3.31 3.82 13.70
CA GLN A 162 -2.42 2.66 13.76
C GLN A 162 -1.01 3.07 14.12
N SER A 163 -0.35 2.22 14.90
CA SER A 163 1.09 2.22 15.15
C SER A 163 1.65 0.85 14.80
N VAL A 164 2.79 0.80 14.13
CA VAL A 164 3.53 -0.42 13.84
C VAL A 164 5.02 -0.10 13.74
N ARG A 165 5.89 -0.96 14.26
CA ARG A 165 7.32 -0.88 14.00
C ARG A 165 7.64 -1.56 12.67
N MET A 166 8.53 -0.95 11.90
CA MET A 166 9.00 -1.50 10.63
C MET A 166 10.52 -1.45 10.57
N PHE A 167 11.12 -2.50 10.02
CA PHE A 167 12.55 -2.55 9.72
C PHE A 167 12.74 -2.87 8.24
N LEU A 168 13.51 -2.01 7.57
CA LEU A 168 13.94 -2.18 6.19
C LEU A 168 15.42 -2.57 6.22
N PRO A 169 15.79 -3.80 5.78
CA PRO A 169 17.19 -4.20 5.74
C PRO A 169 18.04 -3.30 4.86
N SER A 170 19.36 -3.27 5.11
CA SER A 170 20.30 -2.47 4.32
C SER A 170 20.29 -2.80 2.81
N SER A 171 19.81 -3.98 2.42
CA SER A 171 19.59 -4.33 1.01
C SER A 171 18.58 -3.41 0.31
N PHE A 172 17.72 -2.67 1.04
CA PHE A 172 16.86 -1.63 0.46
C PHE A 172 17.65 -0.47 -0.17
N ASP A 173 18.89 -0.24 0.25
CA ASP A 173 19.75 0.78 -0.38
C ASP A 173 20.05 0.47 -1.85
N LEU A 174 19.96 -0.79 -2.28
CA LEU A 174 20.07 -1.16 -3.70
C LEU A 174 18.97 -0.51 -4.55
N LEU A 175 17.79 -0.30 -3.99
CA LEU A 175 16.67 0.34 -4.70
C LEU A 175 16.96 1.80 -5.07
N LYS A 176 17.88 2.47 -4.37
CA LYS A 176 18.36 3.81 -4.73
C LYS A 176 19.00 3.84 -6.12
N LYS A 177 19.59 2.71 -6.52
CA LYS A 177 20.27 2.51 -7.82
C LYS A 177 19.37 1.88 -8.89
N TYR A 178 18.12 1.58 -8.57
CA TYR A 178 17.19 1.05 -9.56
C TYR A 178 17.08 2.01 -10.76
N PRO A 179 17.17 1.53 -12.02
CA PRO A 179 17.35 2.39 -13.19
C PRO A 179 16.10 3.18 -13.59
N SER A 180 14.99 3.00 -12.88
CA SER A 180 13.74 3.73 -13.11
C SER A 180 13.23 4.36 -11.83
N SER A 181 12.25 5.25 -11.92
CA SER A 181 11.47 5.70 -10.76
C SER A 181 10.73 4.50 -10.15
N ILE A 182 10.53 4.52 -8.83
CA ILE A 182 9.72 3.53 -8.12
C ILE A 182 8.46 4.26 -7.65
N ASN A 183 7.34 3.92 -8.20
CA ASN A 183 6.02 4.44 -7.85
C ASN A 183 5.06 3.34 -7.35
N TRP A 184 5.53 2.12 -7.28
CA TRP A 184 4.76 0.96 -6.84
C TRP A 184 5.60 0.02 -5.97
N LEU A 185 5.70 0.34 -4.71
CA LEU A 185 6.16 -0.53 -3.63
C LEU A 185 5.26 -0.23 -2.43
N THR A 186 4.09 -0.84 -2.41
CA THR A 186 3.02 -0.56 -1.43
C THR A 186 3.28 -1.29 -0.12
N ILE A 187 3.18 -0.58 1.00
CA ILE A 187 3.38 -1.10 2.36
C ILE A 187 2.11 -1.07 3.22
N VAL A 188 1.12 -0.23 2.87
CA VAL A 188 -0.22 -0.17 3.49
C VAL A 188 -1.24 0.12 2.42
N GLU A 189 -2.44 -0.41 2.56
CA GLU A 189 -3.55 -0.11 1.66
C GLU A 189 -4.87 -0.11 2.42
N ILE A 190 -5.72 0.87 2.10
CA ILE A 190 -7.02 1.10 2.73
C ILE A 190 -8.06 1.20 1.62
N TRP A 191 -9.21 0.58 1.84
CA TRP A 191 -10.30 0.59 0.88
C TRP A 191 -11.63 0.88 1.56
N ASN A 192 -12.43 1.69 0.89
CA ASN A 192 -13.85 1.85 1.16
C ASN A 192 -14.65 1.18 0.04
N ASN A 193 -15.82 0.67 0.36
CA ASN A 193 -16.75 0.06 -0.60
C ASN A 193 -16.12 -1.03 -1.46
N ILE A 194 -15.16 -1.79 -0.91
CA ILE A 194 -14.66 -2.93 -1.63
C ILE A 194 -15.49 -4.17 -1.29
N THR A 195 -16.27 -4.58 -2.23
CA THR A 195 -16.49 -5.99 -2.47
C THR A 195 -15.85 -6.26 -3.82
N TRP A 196 -15.12 -7.33 -3.99
CA TRP A 196 -14.56 -7.72 -5.28
C TRP A 196 -15.66 -8.11 -6.30
N SER A 197 -16.92 -7.88 -5.96
CA SER A 197 -18.06 -8.00 -6.86
C SER A 197 -18.21 -6.72 -7.66
N GLN A 198 -18.59 -6.84 -8.92
CA GLN A 198 -18.82 -5.71 -9.84
C GLN A 198 -19.99 -4.80 -9.42
N THR A 199 -20.75 -5.20 -8.42
CA THR A 199 -22.02 -4.55 -8.06
C THR A 199 -21.89 -3.37 -7.10
N VAL A 200 -20.72 -3.12 -6.52
CA VAL A 200 -20.55 -1.99 -5.59
C VAL A 200 -19.88 -0.81 -6.31
N PRO A 201 -20.65 0.25 -6.56
CA PRO A 201 -20.10 1.52 -7.07
C PRO A 201 -19.27 2.23 -6.01
N ASN A 202 -18.63 3.34 -6.40
CA ASN A 202 -18.03 4.30 -5.48
C ASN A 202 -16.92 3.73 -4.60
N ARG A 203 -16.03 2.92 -5.17
CA ARG A 203 -14.85 2.42 -4.46
C ARG A 203 -13.81 3.51 -4.32
N TYR A 204 -13.15 3.50 -3.20
CA TYR A 204 -12.00 4.34 -2.93
C TYR A 204 -10.82 3.50 -2.45
N ARG A 205 -9.63 3.91 -2.84
CA ARG A 205 -8.37 3.32 -2.39
C ARG A 205 -7.41 4.38 -1.90
N LEU A 206 -6.79 4.17 -0.75
CA LEU A 206 -5.59 4.88 -0.32
C LEU A 206 -4.43 3.89 -0.30
N THR A 207 -3.32 4.23 -0.95
CA THR A 207 -2.07 3.46 -0.91
C THR A 207 -0.97 4.27 -0.27
N LEU A 208 -0.25 3.66 0.68
CA LEU A 208 0.99 4.18 1.24
C LEU A 208 2.12 3.27 0.77
N GLY A 209 3.17 3.85 0.23
CA GLY A 209 4.28 3.11 -0.33
C GLY A 209 5.64 3.77 -0.12
N ILE A 210 6.66 3.08 -0.62
CA ILE A 210 8.02 3.56 -0.74
C ILE A 210 8.30 3.85 -2.22
N GLY A 211 8.84 5.03 -2.50
CA GLY A 211 9.12 5.47 -3.85
C GLY A 211 10.54 5.96 -4.07
N LYS A 212 10.91 6.05 -5.34
CA LYS A 212 12.09 6.73 -5.85
C LYS A 212 11.63 7.66 -6.97
N LEU A 213 11.86 8.97 -6.83
CA LEU A 213 11.19 9.98 -7.65
C LEU A 213 11.79 10.13 -9.04
N VAL A 214 13.06 9.80 -9.20
CA VAL A 214 13.79 9.97 -10.46
C VAL A 214 14.48 8.66 -10.88
N PRO A 215 14.75 8.46 -12.19
CA PRO A 215 15.45 7.27 -12.68
C PRO A 215 16.92 7.16 -12.23
N SER A 216 17.59 8.30 -12.00
CA SER A 216 18.97 8.31 -11.51
C SER A 216 19.07 7.80 -10.06
N GLU A 217 20.26 7.51 -9.58
CA GLU A 217 20.48 7.19 -8.17
C GLU A 217 19.96 8.33 -7.27
N SER A 218 19.10 7.98 -6.33
CA SER A 218 18.49 8.95 -5.43
C SER A 218 17.90 8.26 -4.20
N ASP A 219 17.71 9.01 -3.13
CA ASP A 219 17.08 8.50 -1.92
C ASP A 219 15.65 8.00 -2.15
N LEU A 220 15.27 7.04 -1.32
CA LEU A 220 13.91 6.55 -1.20
C LEU A 220 13.10 7.48 -0.30
N CYS A 221 11.82 7.60 -0.59
CA CYS A 221 10.89 8.40 0.22
C CYS A 221 9.55 7.69 0.39
N PHE A 222 8.73 8.15 1.34
CA PHE A 222 7.33 7.75 1.42
C PHE A 222 6.52 8.43 0.33
N ILE A 223 5.57 7.69 -0.22
CA ILE A 223 4.57 8.17 -1.18
C ILE A 223 3.19 7.74 -0.72
N VAL A 224 2.19 8.61 -0.89
CA VAL A 224 0.80 8.29 -0.57
C VAL A 224 -0.11 8.81 -1.67
N GLU A 225 -1.15 8.05 -1.97
CA GLU A 225 -2.10 8.37 -3.02
C GLU A 225 -3.52 7.98 -2.61
N GLY A 226 -4.48 8.88 -2.85
CA GLY A 226 -5.91 8.63 -2.73
C GLY A 226 -6.56 8.57 -4.11
N GLN A 227 -7.32 7.50 -4.38
CA GLN A 227 -7.85 7.19 -5.71
C GLN A 227 -9.31 6.79 -5.65
N ASP A 228 -10.12 7.33 -6.55
CA ASP A 228 -11.39 6.71 -6.92
C ASP A 228 -11.12 5.47 -7.78
N CYS A 229 -11.86 4.42 -7.53
CA CYS A 229 -11.82 3.21 -8.32
C CYS A 229 -13.19 2.97 -8.96
N LEU A 230 -13.25 3.09 -10.27
CA LEU A 230 -14.45 2.79 -11.07
C LEU A 230 -14.29 1.40 -11.69
N LEU A 231 -15.41 0.71 -11.84
CA LEU A 231 -15.50 -0.49 -12.68
C LEU A 231 -15.99 -0.10 -14.06
N ASN A 232 -15.23 -0.50 -15.07
CA ASN A 232 -15.71 -0.46 -16.44
C ASN A 232 -16.76 -1.57 -16.69
N PRO A 233 -17.59 -1.44 -17.73
CA PRO A 233 -18.57 -2.48 -18.09
C PRO A 233 -17.96 -3.87 -18.35
N ASP A 234 -16.71 -3.93 -18.79
CA ASP A 234 -15.96 -5.18 -19.01
C ASP A 234 -15.37 -5.79 -17.71
N GLY A 235 -15.64 -5.16 -16.54
CA GLY A 235 -15.10 -5.60 -15.25
C GLY A 235 -13.69 -5.15 -14.95
N SER A 236 -13.01 -4.46 -15.87
CA SER A 236 -11.70 -3.86 -15.59
C SER A 236 -11.83 -2.69 -14.61
N GLN A 237 -10.77 -2.44 -13.83
CA GLN A 237 -10.76 -1.37 -12.86
C GLN A 237 -10.02 -0.15 -13.42
N LYS A 238 -10.68 1.00 -13.35
CA LYS A 238 -10.09 2.30 -13.68
C LYS A 238 -9.86 3.08 -12.40
N TYR A 239 -8.61 3.42 -12.14
CA TYR A 239 -8.25 4.28 -11.02
C TYR A 239 -8.09 5.73 -11.49
N THR A 240 -8.67 6.65 -10.73
CA THR A 240 -8.51 8.09 -10.92
C THR A 240 -7.91 8.67 -9.67
N THR A 241 -6.69 9.16 -9.75
CA THR A 241 -6.01 9.81 -8.63
C THR A 241 -6.70 11.12 -8.30
N LEU A 242 -7.20 11.22 -7.08
CA LEU A 242 -7.78 12.43 -6.50
C LEU A 242 -6.70 13.34 -5.94
N TRP A 243 -5.71 12.75 -5.30
CA TRP A 243 -4.55 13.43 -4.74
C TRP A 243 -3.40 12.44 -4.54
N SER A 244 -2.19 12.97 -4.56
CA SER A 244 -0.97 12.23 -4.22
C SER A 244 0.02 13.17 -3.54
N GLN A 245 0.84 12.62 -2.66
CA GLN A 245 1.91 13.35 -2.00
C GLN A 245 3.15 12.45 -1.82
N GLN A 246 4.31 13.09 -1.84
CA GLN A 246 5.62 12.47 -1.66
C GLN A 246 6.35 13.23 -0.56
N ALA A 247 7.18 12.54 0.21
CA ALA A 247 7.91 13.11 1.35
C ALA A 247 9.44 12.96 1.18
N PRO A 248 10.07 13.58 0.15
CA PRO A 248 11.49 13.46 -0.08
C PRO A 248 12.36 14.08 1.03
N GLN A 249 11.78 14.99 1.80
CA GLN A 249 12.45 15.64 2.94
C GLN A 249 12.56 14.71 4.17
N VAL A 250 11.80 13.62 4.22
CA VAL A 250 11.85 12.66 5.32
C VAL A 250 12.68 11.45 4.90
N LYS A 251 13.86 11.33 5.47
CA LYS A 251 14.77 10.22 5.16
C LYS A 251 14.18 8.89 5.60
N LEU A 252 14.05 7.95 4.68
CA LEU A 252 13.60 6.59 4.97
C LEU A 252 14.65 5.86 5.83
N PRO A 253 14.29 5.34 7.04
CA PRO A 253 15.26 4.68 7.92
C PRO A 253 15.57 3.26 7.44
N VAL A 254 16.59 3.10 6.58
CA VAL A 254 17.12 1.80 6.15
C VAL A 254 18.15 1.30 7.16
N GLY A 255 18.11 0.00 7.50
CA GLY A 255 19.02 -0.64 8.45
C GLY A 255 18.72 -0.32 9.92
N LYS A 256 17.58 0.29 10.22
CA LYS A 256 17.12 0.63 11.57
C LYS A 256 15.64 0.38 11.74
N TRP A 257 15.22 0.00 12.92
CA TRP A 257 13.82 0.01 13.31
C TRP A 257 13.28 1.44 13.35
N PHE A 258 12.04 1.61 12.98
CA PHE A 258 11.28 2.84 13.20
C PHE A 258 9.81 2.55 13.44
N THR A 259 9.19 3.34 14.28
CA THR A 259 7.74 3.32 14.48
C THR A 259 7.10 4.17 13.41
N MET A 260 6.16 3.59 12.68
CA MET A 260 5.27 4.27 11.73
C MET A 260 3.90 4.41 12.39
N GLU A 261 3.42 5.64 12.50
CA GLU A 261 2.11 5.93 13.05
C GLU A 261 1.30 6.69 12.00
N TYR A 262 0.06 6.29 11.78
CA TYR A 262 -0.84 7.04 10.93
C TYR A 262 -2.27 7.06 11.46
N TYR A 263 -2.93 8.15 11.14
CA TYR A 263 -4.32 8.41 11.45
C TYR A 263 -5.08 8.61 10.15
N PHE A 264 -6.22 7.93 10.05
CA PHE A 264 -7.15 8.04 8.95
C PHE A 264 -8.49 8.51 9.46
N LYS A 265 -9.07 9.50 8.79
CA LYS A 265 -10.44 9.95 9.01
C LYS A 265 -11.15 10.01 7.67
N GLU A 266 -12.25 9.25 7.53
CA GLU A 266 -13.12 9.34 6.38
C GLU A 266 -13.77 10.71 6.29
N GLY A 267 -13.80 11.25 5.09
CA GLY A 267 -14.45 12.53 4.85
C GLY A 267 -14.22 13.06 3.44
N ASN A 268 -14.96 14.11 3.11
CA ASN A 268 -14.83 14.84 1.87
C ASN A 268 -13.54 15.69 1.84
N ARG A 269 -13.38 16.51 0.82
CA ARG A 269 -12.19 17.33 0.60
C ARG A 269 -11.81 18.22 1.78
N GLN A 270 -12.77 18.62 2.62
CA GLN A 270 -12.56 19.51 3.77
C GLN A 270 -12.40 18.78 5.10
N GLN A 271 -12.87 17.52 5.20
CA GLN A 271 -13.01 16.81 6.46
C GLN A 271 -12.19 15.51 6.51
N GLY A 272 -11.95 14.88 5.34
CA GLY A 272 -11.13 13.69 5.23
C GLY A 272 -9.67 14.01 5.57
N ARG A 273 -9.00 13.12 6.31
CA ARG A 273 -7.62 13.36 6.73
C ARG A 273 -6.79 12.08 6.69
N PHE A 274 -5.60 12.21 6.20
CA PHE A 274 -4.53 11.24 6.37
C PHE A 274 -3.32 11.94 7.00
N TYR A 275 -2.96 11.52 8.21
CA TYR A 275 -1.81 12.06 8.94
C TYR A 275 -0.84 10.92 9.23
N MET A 276 0.46 11.13 9.00
CA MET A 276 1.49 10.12 9.22
C MET A 276 2.74 10.71 9.81
N THR A 277 3.29 10.01 10.79
CA THR A 277 4.62 10.28 11.35
C THR A 277 5.47 9.02 11.35
N ILE A 278 6.79 9.20 11.39
CA ILE A 278 7.74 8.14 11.72
C ILE A 278 8.60 8.57 12.89
N GLN A 279 9.07 7.58 13.64
CA GLN A 279 10.09 7.78 14.68
C GLN A 279 11.16 6.70 14.55
N PRO A 280 12.35 7.02 13.97
CA PRO A 280 13.48 6.12 13.98
C PRO A 280 13.87 5.73 15.41
N GLU A 281 14.31 4.50 15.61
CA GLU A 281 14.81 4.06 16.91
C GLU A 281 15.96 4.95 17.39
N GLY A 282 15.85 5.45 18.62
CA GLY A 282 16.79 6.44 19.19
C GLY A 282 16.70 7.84 18.56
N GLY A 283 15.76 8.08 17.63
CA GLY A 283 15.57 9.35 16.95
C GLY A 283 14.33 10.10 17.39
N GLN A 284 14.15 11.30 16.83
CA GLN A 284 12.96 12.12 17.06
C GLN A 284 11.83 11.74 16.10
N ARG A 285 10.60 11.93 16.54
CA ARG A 285 9.39 11.81 15.73
C ARG A 285 9.37 12.88 14.64
N GLN A 286 9.04 12.49 13.42
CA GLN A 286 9.04 13.34 12.24
C GLN A 286 7.68 13.27 11.55
N LEU A 287 7.15 14.43 11.11
CA LEU A 287 5.97 14.48 10.27
C LEU A 287 6.33 14.02 8.86
N VAL A 288 5.57 13.06 8.33
CA VAL A 288 5.68 12.60 6.94
C VAL A 288 4.59 13.22 6.09
N PHE A 289 3.33 13.07 6.53
CA PHE A 289 2.16 13.59 5.82
C PHE A 289 1.15 14.22 6.79
N ASP A 290 0.55 15.32 6.38
CA ASP A 290 -0.68 15.88 6.96
C ASP A 290 -1.56 16.39 5.82
N ILE A 291 -2.48 15.54 5.38
CA ILE A 291 -3.27 15.72 4.18
C ILE A 291 -4.73 15.84 4.57
N THR A 292 -5.36 16.96 4.22
CA THR A 292 -6.81 17.12 4.27
C THR A 292 -7.34 17.04 2.83
N ASN A 293 -8.07 15.97 2.51
CA ASN A 293 -8.65 15.74 1.19
C ASN A 293 -9.68 14.61 1.26
N PHE A 294 -10.27 14.24 0.12
CA PHE A 294 -11.14 13.06 0.03
C PHE A 294 -10.43 11.81 0.54
N THR A 295 -11.06 11.10 1.46
CA THR A 295 -10.66 9.79 1.99
C THR A 295 -11.77 8.75 1.82
N HIS A 296 -12.72 9.05 0.95
CA HIS A 296 -13.71 8.15 0.36
C HIS A 296 -13.90 8.51 -1.12
N ASN A 297 -14.64 7.71 -1.87
CA ASN A 297 -14.93 7.99 -3.27
C ASN A 297 -15.66 9.34 -3.39
N SER A 298 -15.18 10.20 -4.27
CA SER A 298 -15.68 11.58 -4.41
C SER A 298 -17.15 11.65 -4.84
N ALA A 299 -17.68 10.59 -5.43
CA ALA A 299 -19.08 10.46 -5.85
C ALA A 299 -19.96 9.69 -4.86
N ASP A 300 -19.42 9.25 -3.72
CA ASP A 300 -20.19 8.52 -2.72
C ASP A 300 -20.99 9.49 -1.82
N PRO A 301 -22.32 9.50 -1.88
CA PRO A 301 -23.15 10.39 -1.08
C PRO A 301 -23.28 9.97 0.39
N ALA A 302 -22.96 8.71 0.71
CA ALA A 302 -23.17 8.12 2.04
C ALA A 302 -22.05 7.14 2.41
N PRO A 303 -20.79 7.61 2.53
CA PRO A 303 -19.67 6.76 2.86
C PRO A 303 -19.85 6.14 4.25
N ASP A 304 -19.54 4.85 4.37
CA ASP A 304 -19.79 4.04 5.57
C ASP A 304 -18.50 3.50 6.23
N GLY A 305 -17.36 4.01 5.82
CA GLY A 305 -16.05 3.72 6.42
C GLY A 305 -15.20 2.73 5.64
N VAL A 306 -14.09 2.37 6.25
CA VAL A 306 -13.14 1.39 5.72
C VAL A 306 -13.75 0.00 5.76
N THR A 307 -13.84 -0.64 4.61
CA THR A 307 -14.38 -2.00 4.47
C THR A 307 -13.30 -3.06 4.31
N HIS A 308 -12.14 -2.65 3.86
CA HIS A 308 -11.00 -3.53 3.69
C HIS A 308 -9.70 -2.77 3.97
N PHE A 309 -8.75 -3.45 4.60
CA PHE A 309 -7.53 -2.83 5.08
C PHE A 309 -6.35 -3.82 5.11
N ASN A 310 -5.22 -3.40 4.59
CA ASN A 310 -3.95 -4.12 4.69
C ASN A 310 -2.99 -3.32 5.58
N PRO A 311 -2.94 -3.60 6.89
CA PRO A 311 -2.09 -2.86 7.83
C PRO A 311 -0.60 -3.06 7.60
N MET A 312 -0.25 -4.18 7.00
CA MET A 312 1.12 -4.60 6.68
C MET A 312 1.09 -5.25 5.30
N LYS A 313 1.87 -4.70 4.39
CA LYS A 313 1.89 -5.12 2.98
C LYS A 313 3.30 -5.01 2.41
N LEU A 314 3.62 -5.88 1.49
CA LEU A 314 4.77 -5.79 0.60
C LEU A 314 4.27 -6.20 -0.78
N TYR A 315 4.03 -5.21 -1.63
CA TYR A 315 3.41 -5.42 -2.93
C TYR A 315 4.06 -4.53 -3.99
N THR A 316 4.55 -5.14 -5.04
CA THR A 316 5.27 -4.44 -6.10
C THR A 316 5.20 -5.16 -7.45
N SER A 317 5.77 -4.55 -8.48
CA SER A 317 5.87 -5.09 -9.82
C SER A 317 6.95 -6.18 -9.92
N LYS A 318 6.86 -6.95 -11.01
CA LYS A 318 7.88 -7.93 -11.42
C LYS A 318 9.26 -7.30 -11.54
N GLU A 319 9.34 -6.15 -12.19
CA GLU A 319 10.61 -5.49 -12.54
C GLU A 319 11.45 -5.18 -11.30
N LEU A 320 10.80 -4.74 -10.22
CA LEU A 320 11.49 -4.43 -8.97
C LEU A 320 12.00 -5.70 -8.26
N VAL A 321 11.21 -6.77 -8.29
CA VAL A 321 11.61 -8.06 -7.73
C VAL A 321 12.75 -8.67 -8.53
N ASP A 322 12.68 -8.64 -9.86
CA ASP A 322 13.73 -9.15 -10.74
C ASP A 322 15.04 -8.37 -10.59
N TYR A 323 14.95 -7.05 -10.41
CA TYR A 323 16.11 -6.22 -10.12
C TYR A 323 16.81 -6.68 -8.83
N MET A 324 16.07 -6.85 -7.74
CA MET A 324 16.62 -7.31 -6.46
C MET A 324 17.22 -8.73 -6.60
N LYS A 325 16.53 -9.62 -7.30
CA LYS A 325 17.00 -10.98 -7.58
C LYS A 325 18.30 -10.98 -8.36
N ALA A 326 18.46 -10.09 -9.35
CA ALA A 326 19.69 -9.93 -10.11
C ALA A 326 20.88 -9.45 -9.25
N GLN A 327 20.61 -8.77 -8.13
CA GLN A 327 21.61 -8.40 -7.12
C GLN A 327 21.85 -9.50 -6.06
N GLY A 328 21.30 -10.71 -6.24
CA GLY A 328 21.37 -11.80 -5.27
C GLY A 328 20.54 -11.55 -4.00
N GLN A 329 19.58 -10.62 -4.05
CA GLN A 329 18.79 -10.20 -2.90
C GLN A 329 17.29 -10.51 -3.08
N SER A 330 16.56 -10.44 -1.98
CA SER A 330 15.10 -10.46 -1.94
C SER A 330 14.61 -9.15 -1.33
N LEU A 331 13.37 -8.75 -1.64
CA LEU A 331 12.69 -7.73 -0.86
C LEU A 331 12.23 -8.34 0.46
N ASN A 332 12.68 -7.76 1.57
CA ASN A 332 12.35 -8.18 2.92
C ASN A 332 11.89 -6.99 3.74
N ILE A 333 10.77 -7.12 4.46
CA ILE A 333 10.31 -6.15 5.45
C ILE A 333 10.01 -6.91 6.73
N TYR A 334 10.41 -6.35 7.88
CA TYR A 334 10.07 -6.88 9.19
C TYR A 334 9.13 -5.91 9.89
N TRP A 335 8.15 -6.48 10.60
CA TRP A 335 7.09 -5.77 11.30
C TRP A 335 7.03 -6.23 12.74
N ASP A 336 6.77 -5.28 13.63
CA ASP A 336 6.65 -5.53 15.06
C ASP A 336 5.68 -4.53 15.70
N ASP A 337 5.24 -4.78 16.94
CA ASP A 337 4.43 -3.85 17.74
C ASP A 337 3.22 -3.27 17.01
N LEU A 338 2.45 -4.11 16.30
CA LEU A 338 1.21 -3.65 15.66
C LEU A 338 0.18 -3.27 16.72
N ARG A 339 -0.38 -2.07 16.62
CA ARG A 339 -1.47 -1.58 17.46
C ARG A 339 -2.49 -0.82 16.62
N ILE A 340 -3.77 -1.07 16.86
CA ILE A 340 -4.89 -0.46 16.14
C ILE A 340 -5.90 0.10 17.13
N TRP A 341 -6.27 1.36 16.95
CA TRP A 341 -7.31 2.04 17.73
C TRP A 341 -8.44 2.48 16.81
N LYS A 342 -9.66 2.38 17.31
CA LYS A 342 -10.88 2.93 16.69
C LYS A 342 -11.32 4.18 17.46
N LYS A 343 -11.68 5.22 16.74
CA LYS A 343 -12.23 6.45 17.31
C LYS A 343 -13.72 6.62 16.99
#